data_49b3feeb34d708a1277eeebc523dd4c7
#
_entry.id   49b3feeb34d708a1277eeebc523dd4c7
#
_cell.length_a   1.000
_cell.length_b   1.000
_cell.length_c   1.000
_cell.angle_alpha   90.00
_cell.angle_beta   90.00
_cell.angle_gamma   90.00
#
_symmetry.space_group_name_H-M   'P 1'
#
loop_
_entity.id
_entity.type
_entity.pdbx_description
1 polymer ?
#
loop_
_entity_poly.entity_id
_entity_poly.type
_entity_poly.pdbx_seq_one_letter_code
_entity_poly.pdbx_strand_id
1 'polypeptide(L)'
;MSGPNPRGAAVAALVRQEQDGFSNLILDAELRRQKLEGRDKAFASAIFYTVLEHQGTLDYILSQFLPKGLAKLDPQVREILRAALAQARYMQVPASAAVNEAVKLTRTFRKASASGLVNAVLRRAIGYDLGSAVFADEVERLMVLGSAGRDVAVFLHEHYPDEALDILTHTADGGLTSLRANPLKGTPEALCEKLLALSLIHI
;
A
#
# COMPACT_ATOMS: atom_id res chain seq x y z
N MET A 1 16.39 -1.79 -24.09
CA MET A 1 15.56 -2.45 -23.02
C MET A 1 15.89 -1.72 -21.73
N SER A 2 14.96 -1.00 -21.13
CA SER A 2 15.16 -0.39 -19.81
C SER A 2 15.31 -1.51 -18.77
N GLY A 3 16.27 -1.36 -17.85
CA GLY A 3 16.54 -2.32 -16.79
C GLY A 3 15.32 -2.59 -15.88
N PRO A 4 15.46 -3.49 -14.90
CA PRO A 4 14.38 -3.83 -13.97
C PRO A 4 13.80 -2.55 -13.33
N ASN A 5 12.46 -2.44 -13.31
CA ASN A 5 11.78 -1.27 -12.78
C ASN A 5 10.84 -1.69 -11.63
N PRO A 6 11.30 -1.61 -10.38
CA PRO A 6 10.50 -2.07 -9.24
C PRO A 6 9.18 -1.31 -9.07
N ARG A 7 9.15 -0.01 -9.36
CA ARG A 7 7.92 0.79 -9.32
C ARG A 7 6.92 0.35 -10.40
N GLY A 8 7.44 0.07 -11.61
CA GLY A 8 6.63 -0.45 -12.70
C GLY A 8 6.06 -1.83 -12.41
N ALA A 9 6.82 -2.69 -11.74
CA ALA A 9 6.36 -4.01 -11.30
C ALA A 9 5.23 -3.90 -10.27
N ALA A 10 5.41 -3.05 -9.25
CA ALA A 10 4.37 -2.81 -8.25
C ALA A 10 3.06 -2.31 -8.88
N VAL A 11 3.13 -1.31 -9.77
CA VAL A 11 1.95 -0.78 -10.47
C VAL A 11 1.29 -1.85 -11.33
N ALA A 12 2.07 -2.66 -12.06
CA ALA A 12 1.51 -3.75 -12.88
C ALA A 12 0.81 -4.82 -12.02
N ALA A 13 1.39 -5.14 -10.85
CA ALA A 13 0.78 -6.06 -9.89
C ALA A 13 -0.52 -5.51 -9.31
N LEU A 14 -0.55 -4.21 -8.93
CA LEU A 14 -1.75 -3.54 -8.41
C LEU A 14 -2.90 -3.54 -9.44
N VAL A 15 -2.61 -3.22 -10.71
CA VAL A 15 -3.61 -3.26 -11.79
C VAL A 15 -4.19 -4.66 -11.96
N ARG A 16 -3.39 -5.70 -11.83
CA ARG A 16 -3.88 -7.09 -11.92
C ARG A 16 -4.67 -7.49 -10.68
N GLN A 17 -4.25 -7.06 -9.50
CA GLN A 17 -4.91 -7.38 -8.24
C GLN A 17 -6.37 -6.87 -8.22
N GLU A 18 -6.66 -5.72 -8.83
CA GLU A 18 -8.04 -5.24 -8.96
C GLU A 18 -8.95 -6.20 -9.75
N GLN A 19 -8.40 -7.06 -10.60
CA GLN A 19 -9.14 -7.99 -11.45
C GLN A 19 -9.24 -9.39 -10.84
N ASP A 20 -8.16 -9.90 -10.24
CA ASP A 20 -8.00 -11.33 -9.92
C ASP A 20 -7.93 -11.67 -8.41
N GLY A 21 -7.84 -10.70 -7.50
CA GLY A 21 -8.10 -10.83 -6.06
C GLY A 21 -7.04 -11.47 -5.15
N PHE A 22 -6.09 -12.27 -5.64
CA PHE A 22 -5.06 -12.94 -4.78
C PHE A 22 -3.73 -12.20 -4.78
N SER A 23 -3.57 -11.24 -3.88
CA SER A 23 -2.47 -10.27 -3.87
C SER A 23 -1.06 -10.88 -3.84
N ASN A 24 -0.81 -11.88 -3.02
CA ASN A 24 0.51 -12.50 -2.88
C ASN A 24 0.95 -13.27 -4.15
N LEU A 25 0.05 -14.00 -4.78
CA LEU A 25 0.34 -14.75 -6.00
C LEU A 25 0.59 -13.83 -7.20
N ILE A 26 -0.19 -12.76 -7.31
CA ILE A 26 -0.05 -11.77 -8.37
C ILE A 26 1.27 -11.04 -8.27
N LEU A 27 1.61 -10.57 -7.06
CA LEU A 27 2.87 -9.90 -6.81
C LEU A 27 4.06 -10.78 -7.16
N ASP A 28 4.09 -12.04 -6.65
CA ASP A 28 5.19 -12.96 -6.89
C ASP A 28 5.36 -13.28 -8.39
N ALA A 29 4.25 -13.50 -9.11
CA ALA A 29 4.26 -13.71 -10.55
C ALA A 29 4.85 -12.50 -11.31
N GLU A 30 4.49 -11.27 -10.91
CA GLU A 30 4.99 -10.06 -11.55
C GLU A 30 6.47 -9.82 -11.27
N LEU A 31 6.92 -10.05 -10.02
CA LEU A 31 8.33 -9.95 -9.63
C LEU A 31 9.22 -10.92 -10.40
N ARG A 32 8.75 -12.19 -10.54
CA ARG A 32 9.44 -13.21 -11.37
C ARG A 32 9.47 -12.83 -12.85
N ARG A 33 8.36 -12.32 -13.39
CA ARG A 33 8.26 -11.89 -14.79
C ARG A 33 9.29 -10.81 -15.11
N GLN A 34 9.50 -9.87 -14.21
CA GLN A 34 10.47 -8.78 -14.37
C GLN A 34 11.87 -9.13 -13.88
N LYS A 35 12.08 -10.36 -13.37
CA LYS A 35 13.35 -10.84 -12.82
C LYS A 35 13.93 -9.90 -11.74
N LEU A 36 13.04 -9.40 -10.87
CA LEU A 36 13.46 -8.55 -9.76
C LEU A 36 14.01 -9.40 -8.61
N GLU A 37 15.15 -9.00 -8.08
CA GLU A 37 15.83 -9.68 -6.97
C GLU A 37 16.29 -8.67 -5.91
N GLY A 38 16.66 -9.17 -4.74
CA GLY A 38 17.27 -8.38 -3.67
C GLY A 38 16.47 -7.11 -3.33
N ARG A 39 17.13 -5.97 -3.36
CA ARG A 39 16.55 -4.67 -3.01
C ARG A 39 15.38 -4.27 -3.91
N ASP A 40 15.46 -4.51 -5.19
CA ASP A 40 14.42 -4.12 -6.14
C ASP A 40 13.14 -4.94 -5.91
N LYS A 41 13.28 -6.23 -5.62
CA LYS A 41 12.16 -7.10 -5.21
C LYS A 41 11.52 -6.59 -3.92
N ALA A 42 12.33 -6.31 -2.89
CA ALA A 42 11.84 -5.82 -1.61
C ALA A 42 11.12 -4.47 -1.76
N PHE A 43 11.67 -3.55 -2.55
CA PHE A 43 11.08 -2.24 -2.77
C PHE A 43 9.75 -2.31 -3.55
N ALA A 44 9.67 -3.14 -4.59
CA ALA A 44 8.43 -3.36 -5.32
C ALA A 44 7.33 -3.96 -4.40
N SER A 45 7.71 -4.93 -3.56
CA SER A 45 6.79 -5.54 -2.59
C SER A 45 6.31 -4.52 -1.54
N ALA A 46 7.23 -3.68 -1.03
CA ALA A 46 6.87 -2.63 -0.09
C ALA A 46 5.87 -1.64 -0.70
N ILE A 47 6.08 -1.16 -1.93
CA ILE A 47 5.12 -0.29 -2.62
C ILE A 47 3.75 -0.96 -2.73
N PHE A 48 3.72 -2.22 -3.18
CA PHE A 48 2.50 -2.96 -3.41
C PHE A 48 1.67 -3.09 -2.12
N TYR A 49 2.29 -3.56 -1.03
CA TYR A 49 1.58 -3.74 0.23
C TYR A 49 1.20 -2.41 0.90
N THR A 50 2.06 -1.39 0.84
CA THR A 50 1.71 -0.06 1.36
C THR A 50 0.50 0.54 0.64
N VAL A 51 0.36 0.32 -0.67
CA VAL A 51 -0.83 0.78 -1.41
C VAL A 51 -2.07 0.02 -0.95
N LEU A 52 -2.01 -1.30 -0.79
CA LEU A 52 -3.16 -2.09 -0.33
C LEU A 52 -3.58 -1.73 1.10
N GLU A 53 -2.61 -1.56 1.98
CA GLU A 53 -2.82 -1.22 3.39
C GLU A 53 -3.48 0.15 3.55
N HIS A 54 -3.08 1.14 2.73
CA HIS A 54 -3.57 2.51 2.85
C HIS A 54 -4.52 2.93 1.72
N GLN A 55 -5.11 1.99 1.00
CA GLN A 55 -5.89 2.27 -0.21
C GLN A 55 -7.04 3.26 0.05
N GLY A 56 -7.78 3.10 1.15
CA GLY A 56 -8.88 3.98 1.50
C GLY A 56 -8.43 5.43 1.71
N THR A 57 -7.34 5.61 2.47
CA THR A 57 -6.73 6.92 2.70
C THR A 57 -6.21 7.55 1.40
N LEU A 58 -5.49 6.77 0.58
CA LEU A 58 -4.93 7.24 -0.68
C LEU A 58 -6.04 7.69 -1.64
N ASP A 59 -7.11 6.91 -1.75
CA ASP A 59 -8.25 7.21 -2.62
C ASP A 59 -9.00 8.45 -2.17
N TYR A 60 -9.21 8.60 -0.87
CA TYR A 60 -9.82 9.82 -0.32
C TYR A 60 -9.01 11.06 -0.68
N ILE A 61 -7.69 11.05 -0.43
CA ILE A 61 -6.82 12.18 -0.74
C ILE A 61 -6.81 12.50 -2.23
N LEU A 62 -6.65 11.49 -3.08
CA LEU A 62 -6.63 11.67 -4.53
C LEU A 62 -7.95 12.22 -5.07
N SER A 63 -9.07 11.81 -4.49
CA SER A 63 -10.42 12.27 -4.87
C SER A 63 -10.59 13.77 -4.70
N GLN A 64 -9.93 14.39 -3.72
CA GLN A 64 -9.99 15.84 -3.49
C GLN A 64 -9.45 16.64 -4.69
N PHE A 65 -8.64 16.02 -5.55
CA PHE A 65 -7.97 16.67 -6.68
C PHE A 65 -8.39 16.11 -8.05
N LEU A 66 -9.41 15.25 -8.07
CA LEU A 66 -9.92 14.59 -9.27
C LEU A 66 -11.42 14.87 -9.47
N PRO A 67 -11.80 15.95 -10.18
CA PRO A 67 -13.20 16.36 -10.32
C PRO A 67 -14.14 15.31 -10.90
N LYS A 68 -13.60 14.38 -11.69
CA LYS A 68 -14.36 13.27 -12.30
C LYS A 68 -14.31 11.98 -11.47
N GLY A 69 -13.63 12.01 -10.31
CA GLY A 69 -13.41 10.86 -9.45
C GLY A 69 -12.34 9.88 -9.93
N LEU A 70 -11.82 9.11 -8.98
CA LEU A 70 -10.74 8.16 -9.20
C LEU A 70 -11.17 7.00 -10.11
N ALA A 71 -12.41 6.54 -9.99
CA ALA A 71 -12.97 5.43 -10.77
C ALA A 71 -13.03 5.70 -12.29
N LYS A 72 -13.00 6.97 -12.72
CA LYS A 72 -13.01 7.34 -14.14
C LYS A 72 -11.62 7.32 -14.77
N LEU A 73 -10.56 7.14 -13.98
CA LEU A 73 -9.21 7.04 -14.50
C LEU A 73 -8.95 5.66 -15.10
N ASP A 74 -8.06 5.65 -16.10
CA ASP A 74 -7.46 4.41 -16.56
C ASP A 74 -6.77 3.68 -15.39
N PRO A 75 -6.93 2.34 -15.26
CA PRO A 75 -6.38 1.58 -14.14
C PRO A 75 -4.88 1.82 -13.91
N GLN A 76 -4.06 1.86 -14.99
CA GLN A 76 -2.64 2.11 -14.83
C GLN A 76 -2.36 3.52 -14.27
N VAL A 77 -3.12 4.53 -14.69
CA VAL A 77 -2.96 5.91 -14.18
C VAL A 77 -3.37 6.01 -12.72
N ARG A 78 -4.46 5.34 -12.34
CA ARG A 78 -4.93 5.26 -10.95
C ARG A 78 -3.87 4.63 -10.05
N GLU A 79 -3.31 3.48 -10.44
CA GLU A 79 -2.31 2.79 -9.65
C GLU A 79 -0.95 3.53 -9.61
N ILE A 80 -0.60 4.27 -10.65
CA ILE A 80 0.56 5.17 -10.63
C ILE A 80 0.38 6.28 -9.57
N LEU A 81 -0.82 6.86 -9.49
CA LEU A 81 -1.14 7.89 -8.49
C LEU A 81 -1.09 7.32 -7.07
N ARG A 82 -1.75 6.18 -6.81
CA ARG A 82 -1.72 5.49 -5.53
C ARG A 82 -0.30 5.15 -5.09
N ALA A 83 0.48 4.50 -5.96
CA ALA A 83 1.85 4.09 -5.67
C ALA A 83 2.78 5.27 -5.41
N ALA A 84 2.65 6.38 -6.12
CA ALA A 84 3.47 7.56 -5.89
C ALA A 84 3.10 8.27 -4.59
N LEU A 85 1.81 8.41 -4.30
CA LEU A 85 1.34 9.01 -3.06
C LEU A 85 1.74 8.16 -1.84
N ALA A 86 1.60 6.83 -1.92
CA ALA A 86 2.04 5.90 -0.88
C ALA A 86 3.54 6.03 -0.59
N GLN A 87 4.39 6.08 -1.62
CA GLN A 87 5.83 6.26 -1.46
C GLN A 87 6.17 7.57 -0.74
N ALA A 88 5.51 8.68 -1.11
CA ALA A 88 5.81 9.98 -0.51
C ALA A 88 5.31 10.10 0.94
N ARG A 89 4.16 9.47 1.29
CA ARG A 89 3.55 9.61 2.62
C ARG A 89 4.03 8.57 3.63
N TYR A 90 4.25 7.33 3.20
CA TYR A 90 4.50 6.19 4.11
C TYR A 90 5.89 5.57 3.97
N MET A 91 6.58 5.78 2.84
CA MET A 91 7.86 5.11 2.59
C MET A 91 9.07 6.07 2.60
N GLN A 92 8.92 7.28 3.11
CA GLN A 92 9.98 8.29 3.21
C GLN A 92 10.69 8.61 1.88
N VAL A 93 10.02 8.37 0.74
CA VAL A 93 10.54 8.77 -0.57
C VAL A 93 10.33 10.28 -0.75
N PRO A 94 11.37 11.05 -1.12
CA PRO A 94 11.20 12.49 -1.36
C PRO A 94 10.08 12.78 -2.37
N ALA A 95 9.22 13.74 -2.06
CA ALA A 95 8.04 14.09 -2.87
C ALA A 95 8.40 14.33 -4.35
N SER A 96 9.49 15.07 -4.61
CA SER A 96 9.97 15.35 -5.96
C SER A 96 10.36 14.08 -6.71
N ALA A 97 11.00 13.12 -6.03
CA ALA A 97 11.38 11.84 -6.62
C ALA A 97 10.13 10.99 -6.93
N ALA A 98 9.18 10.90 -6.01
CA ALA A 98 7.93 10.16 -6.22
C ALA A 98 7.14 10.71 -7.42
N VAL A 99 6.99 12.03 -7.53
CA VAL A 99 6.32 12.69 -8.66
C VAL A 99 7.05 12.45 -9.99
N ASN A 100 8.37 12.63 -10.01
CA ASN A 100 9.16 12.46 -11.24
C ASN A 100 9.10 11.01 -11.75
N GLU A 101 9.21 10.03 -10.87
CA GLU A 101 9.10 8.62 -11.24
C GLU A 101 7.68 8.26 -11.69
N ALA A 102 6.64 8.79 -11.05
CA ALA A 102 5.25 8.61 -11.49
C ALA A 102 5.03 9.13 -12.92
N VAL A 103 5.54 10.31 -13.24
CA VAL A 103 5.48 10.89 -14.60
C VAL A 103 6.23 10.01 -15.62
N LYS A 104 7.38 9.43 -15.26
CA LYS A 104 8.09 8.46 -16.12
C LYS A 104 7.26 7.20 -16.35
N LEU A 105 6.59 6.69 -15.29
CA LEU A 105 5.75 5.50 -15.39
C LEU A 105 4.56 5.70 -16.36
N THR A 106 3.99 6.90 -16.48
CA THR A 106 2.93 7.13 -17.48
C THR A 106 3.41 6.80 -18.90
N ARG A 107 4.66 7.11 -19.22
CA ARG A 107 5.26 6.77 -20.53
C ARG A 107 5.52 5.27 -20.66
N THR A 108 6.04 4.65 -19.59
CA THR A 108 6.28 3.20 -19.54
C THR A 108 5.00 2.41 -19.81
N PHE A 109 3.89 2.84 -19.24
CA PHE A 109 2.56 2.24 -19.43
C PHE A 109 1.79 2.77 -20.67
N ARG A 110 2.46 3.50 -21.56
CA ARG A 110 1.86 4.08 -22.79
C ARG A 110 0.68 5.02 -22.50
N LYS A 111 0.72 5.71 -21.37
CA LYS A 111 -0.27 6.69 -20.90
C LYS A 111 0.33 8.11 -20.84
N ALA A 112 1.19 8.45 -21.79
CA ALA A 112 1.94 9.72 -21.81
C ALA A 112 1.03 10.96 -21.75
N SER A 113 -0.19 10.89 -22.32
CA SER A 113 -1.18 11.97 -22.24
C SER A 113 -1.64 12.29 -20.81
N ALA A 114 -1.52 11.35 -19.88
CA ALA A 114 -1.85 11.54 -18.47
C ALA A 114 -0.72 12.19 -17.64
N SER A 115 0.47 12.41 -18.22
CA SER A 115 1.63 12.92 -17.48
C SER A 115 1.37 14.26 -16.78
N GLY A 116 0.68 15.19 -17.46
CA GLY A 116 0.30 16.48 -16.88
C GLY A 116 -0.66 16.33 -15.71
N LEU A 117 -1.68 15.48 -15.83
CA LEU A 117 -2.64 15.18 -14.77
C LEU A 117 -1.93 14.57 -13.55
N VAL A 118 -1.10 13.53 -13.76
CA VAL A 118 -0.37 12.85 -12.69
C VAL A 118 0.52 13.83 -11.92
N ASN A 119 1.28 14.69 -12.64
CA ASN A 119 2.12 15.69 -12.01
C ASN A 119 1.30 16.71 -11.18
N ALA A 120 0.20 17.25 -11.75
CA ALA A 120 -0.63 18.26 -11.09
C ALA A 120 -1.34 17.70 -9.85
N VAL A 121 -1.91 16.50 -9.94
CA VAL A 121 -2.61 15.83 -8.82
C VAL A 121 -1.63 15.52 -7.70
N LEU A 122 -0.50 14.86 -7.98
CA LEU A 122 0.46 14.45 -6.94
C LEU A 122 1.08 15.63 -6.20
N ARG A 123 1.41 16.73 -6.88
CA ARG A 123 1.95 17.94 -6.23
C ARG A 123 1.01 18.52 -5.16
N ARG A 124 -0.30 18.36 -5.34
CA ARG A 124 -1.30 18.81 -4.37
C ARG A 124 -1.60 17.72 -3.33
N ALA A 125 -1.76 16.47 -3.76
CA ALA A 125 -2.14 15.36 -2.91
C ALA A 125 -1.10 15.03 -1.83
N ILE A 126 0.19 15.13 -2.14
CA ILE A 126 1.27 14.84 -1.18
C ILE A 126 1.23 15.78 0.03
N GLY A 127 0.89 17.05 -0.18
CA GLY A 127 0.77 18.05 0.89
C GLY A 127 -0.62 18.11 1.55
N TYR A 128 -1.54 17.19 1.22
CA TYR A 128 -2.88 17.20 1.82
C TYR A 128 -2.82 16.85 3.31
N ASP A 129 -3.43 17.73 4.13
CA ASP A 129 -3.54 17.52 5.56
C ASP A 129 -4.82 16.75 5.90
N LEU A 130 -4.66 15.49 6.33
CA LEU A 130 -5.77 14.65 6.78
C LEU A 130 -6.38 15.15 8.10
N GLY A 131 -5.64 15.91 8.91
CA GLY A 131 -6.17 16.50 10.14
C GLY A 131 -7.24 17.54 9.89
N SER A 132 -7.25 18.14 8.69
CA SER A 132 -8.28 19.11 8.26
C SER A 132 -9.42 18.47 7.47
N ALA A 133 -9.42 17.14 7.29
CA ALA A 133 -10.45 16.43 6.53
C ALA A 133 -11.80 16.46 7.25
N VAL A 134 -12.86 16.68 6.48
CA VAL A 134 -14.24 16.61 6.98
C VAL A 134 -14.88 15.34 6.44
N PHE A 135 -15.35 14.49 7.34
CA PHE A 135 -16.03 13.24 7.03
C PHE A 135 -17.54 13.40 7.24
N ALA A 136 -18.34 12.68 6.46
CA ALA A 136 -19.80 12.73 6.56
C ALA A 136 -20.28 12.11 7.88
N ASP A 137 -19.63 11.04 8.32
CA ASP A 137 -19.92 10.33 9.57
C ASP A 137 -18.66 9.62 10.10
N GLU A 138 -18.80 8.98 11.27
CA GLU A 138 -17.71 8.24 11.91
C GLU A 138 -17.30 6.99 11.10
N VAL A 139 -18.22 6.36 10.40
CA VAL A 139 -17.93 5.20 9.53
C VAL A 139 -17.02 5.63 8.38
N GLU A 140 -17.32 6.76 7.73
CA GLU A 140 -16.43 7.30 6.69
C GLU A 140 -15.05 7.66 7.26
N ARG A 141 -15.00 8.24 8.47
CA ARG A 141 -13.73 8.54 9.15
C ARG A 141 -12.89 7.28 9.36
N LEU A 142 -13.50 6.20 9.83
CA LEU A 142 -12.84 4.91 10.03
C LEU A 142 -12.38 4.29 8.70
N MET A 143 -13.22 4.36 7.66
CA MET A 143 -12.86 3.88 6.31
C MET A 143 -11.66 4.61 5.74
N VAL A 144 -11.55 5.91 5.97
CA VAL A 144 -10.47 6.74 5.43
C VAL A 144 -9.21 6.64 6.28
N LEU A 145 -9.30 6.88 7.58
CA LEU A 145 -8.13 6.92 8.47
C LEU A 145 -7.56 5.53 8.76
N GLY A 146 -8.43 4.53 8.91
CA GLY A 146 -8.05 3.13 9.12
C GLY A 146 -7.91 2.33 7.84
N SER A 147 -8.20 2.94 6.67
CA SER A 147 -8.20 2.28 5.37
C SER A 147 -9.02 0.97 5.33
N ALA A 148 -10.11 0.94 6.09
CA ALA A 148 -10.95 -0.24 6.27
C ALA A 148 -12.09 -0.31 5.25
N GLY A 149 -12.52 -1.53 4.92
CA GLY A 149 -13.76 -1.73 4.19
C GLY A 149 -14.98 -1.29 5.02
N ARG A 150 -16.07 -0.89 4.33
CA ARG A 150 -17.26 -0.35 5.00
C ARG A 150 -17.85 -1.30 6.05
N ASP A 151 -17.92 -2.60 5.75
CA ASP A 151 -18.51 -3.58 6.67
C ASP A 151 -17.69 -3.69 7.97
N VAL A 152 -16.36 -3.64 7.87
CA VAL A 152 -15.46 -3.64 9.02
C VAL A 152 -15.60 -2.33 9.81
N ALA A 153 -15.65 -1.19 9.13
CA ALA A 153 -15.83 0.10 9.77
C ALA A 153 -17.15 0.21 10.52
N VAL A 154 -18.26 -0.27 9.92
CA VAL A 154 -19.57 -0.32 10.57
C VAL A 154 -19.53 -1.23 11.79
N PHE A 155 -19.00 -2.46 11.65
CA PHE A 155 -18.88 -3.40 12.76
C PHE A 155 -18.09 -2.82 13.93
N LEU A 156 -16.94 -2.20 13.65
CA LEU A 156 -16.11 -1.61 14.71
C LEU A 156 -16.79 -0.40 15.36
N HIS A 157 -17.46 0.44 14.58
CA HIS A 157 -18.20 1.58 15.12
C HIS A 157 -19.35 1.14 16.03
N GLU A 158 -20.05 0.06 15.71
CA GLU A 158 -21.18 -0.45 16.50
C GLU A 158 -20.75 -1.18 17.78
N HIS A 159 -19.61 -1.88 17.77
CA HIS A 159 -19.19 -2.76 18.86
C HIS A 159 -18.03 -2.21 19.70
N TYR A 160 -17.20 -1.33 19.12
CA TYR A 160 -15.99 -0.77 19.73
C TYR A 160 -15.83 0.73 19.40
N PRO A 161 -16.85 1.58 19.64
CA PRO A 161 -16.86 2.96 19.14
C PRO A 161 -15.65 3.79 19.61
N ASP A 162 -15.20 3.60 20.85
CA ASP A 162 -14.08 4.36 21.42
C ASP A 162 -12.70 3.85 20.98
N GLU A 163 -12.62 2.59 20.54
CA GLU A 163 -11.36 1.90 20.22
C GLU A 163 -11.22 1.63 18.70
N ALA A 164 -12.26 1.88 17.91
CA ALA A 164 -12.35 1.46 16.50
C ALA A 164 -11.16 1.95 15.67
N LEU A 165 -10.77 3.20 15.80
CA LEU A 165 -9.64 3.74 15.04
C LEU A 165 -8.32 3.14 15.52
N ASP A 166 -8.13 3.00 16.81
CA ASP A 166 -6.92 2.42 17.40
C ASP A 166 -6.75 0.97 16.96
N ILE A 167 -7.82 0.18 16.93
CA ILE A 167 -7.81 -1.20 16.41
C ILE A 167 -7.34 -1.22 14.95
N LEU A 168 -7.83 -0.30 14.11
CA LEU A 168 -7.47 -0.25 12.69
C LEU A 168 -6.05 0.23 12.45
N THR A 169 -5.52 1.13 13.28
CA THR A 169 -4.21 1.76 13.06
C THR A 169 -3.07 1.05 13.77
N HIS A 170 -3.30 0.41 14.92
CA HIS A 170 -2.26 -0.31 15.67
C HIS A 170 -1.75 -1.59 15.00
N THR A 171 -2.48 -2.15 14.05
CA THR A 171 -2.02 -3.30 13.28
C THR A 171 -0.80 -3.00 12.41
N ALA A 172 -0.54 -1.72 12.12
CA ALA A 172 0.59 -1.26 11.31
C ALA A 172 1.92 -1.15 12.08
N ASP A 173 1.89 -1.11 13.41
CA ASP A 173 3.07 -0.92 14.27
C ASP A 173 3.84 -2.22 14.55
N GLY A 174 4.21 -2.95 13.48
CA GLY A 174 5.18 -4.06 13.58
C GLY A 174 4.92 -5.02 14.74
N GLY A 175 3.71 -5.57 14.83
CA GLY A 175 3.32 -6.47 15.92
C GLY A 175 4.31 -7.62 16.10
N LEU A 176 4.40 -8.13 17.32
CA LEU A 176 5.24 -9.27 17.66
C LEU A 176 4.95 -10.45 16.72
N THR A 177 5.99 -10.93 16.07
CA THR A 177 5.88 -12.14 15.24
C THR A 177 5.62 -13.36 16.13
N SER A 178 4.42 -13.91 16.06
CA SER A 178 4.08 -15.14 16.78
C SER A 178 4.37 -16.36 15.92
N LEU A 179 5.06 -17.32 16.49
CA LEU A 179 5.39 -18.60 15.86
C LEU A 179 4.77 -19.75 16.65
N ARG A 180 4.20 -20.71 15.93
CA ARG A 180 3.67 -21.93 16.53
C ARG A 180 4.58 -23.11 16.19
N ALA A 181 5.11 -23.78 17.22
CA ALA A 181 5.86 -25.01 17.01
C ALA A 181 4.94 -26.11 16.46
N ASN A 182 5.43 -26.84 15.46
CA ASN A 182 4.74 -28.05 15.01
C ASN A 182 5.08 -29.21 15.98
N PRO A 183 4.08 -29.72 16.74
CA PRO A 183 4.35 -30.76 17.76
C PRO A 183 4.89 -32.07 17.17
N LEU A 184 4.72 -32.33 15.88
CA LEU A 184 5.31 -33.49 15.19
C LEU A 184 6.79 -33.29 14.86
N LYS A 185 7.33 -32.08 14.97
CA LYS A 185 8.72 -31.71 14.62
C LYS A 185 9.57 -31.28 15.83
N GLY A 186 8.95 -31.02 16.97
CA GLY A 186 9.64 -30.58 18.17
C GLY A 186 8.77 -29.78 19.13
N THR A 187 9.38 -29.40 20.25
CA THR A 187 8.69 -28.61 21.29
C THR A 187 8.85 -27.11 21.06
N PRO A 188 7.99 -26.25 21.65
CA PRO A 188 8.16 -24.82 21.63
C PRO A 188 9.53 -24.36 22.16
N GLU A 189 10.03 -24.99 23.22
CA GLU A 189 11.31 -24.67 23.84
C GLU A 189 12.48 -24.92 22.87
N ALA A 190 12.49 -26.10 22.21
CA ALA A 190 13.51 -26.44 21.21
C ALA A 190 13.46 -25.50 19.98
N LEU A 191 12.28 -25.00 19.60
CA LEU A 191 12.16 -23.99 18.55
C LEU A 191 12.71 -22.65 19.02
N CYS A 192 12.40 -22.24 20.25
CA CYS A 192 12.89 -21.00 20.85
C CYS A 192 14.41 -20.96 20.90
N GLU A 193 15.06 -22.03 21.38
CA GLU A 193 16.52 -22.18 21.42
C GLU A 193 17.15 -21.99 20.02
N LYS A 194 16.56 -22.63 19.00
CA LYS A 194 17.03 -22.49 17.62
C LYS A 194 16.90 -21.07 17.09
N LEU A 195 15.81 -20.37 17.40
CA LEU A 195 15.59 -19.00 16.96
C LEU A 195 16.52 -18.01 17.67
N LEU A 196 16.80 -18.22 18.95
CA LEU A 196 17.78 -17.46 19.72
C LEU A 196 19.19 -17.62 19.13
N ALA A 197 19.59 -18.87 18.82
CA ALA A 197 20.89 -19.15 18.19
C ALA A 197 21.06 -18.49 16.82
N LEU A 198 19.94 -18.24 16.10
CA LEU A 198 19.93 -17.51 14.82
C LEU A 198 19.82 -15.99 14.99
N SER A 199 19.80 -15.48 16.21
CA SER A 199 19.56 -14.05 16.51
C SER A 199 18.26 -13.48 15.90
N LEU A 200 17.26 -14.34 15.70
CA LEU A 200 15.96 -13.96 15.12
C LEU A 200 14.95 -13.49 16.17
N ILE A 201 15.22 -13.72 17.46
CA ILE A 201 14.44 -13.21 18.58
C ILE A 201 15.37 -12.63 19.63
N HIS A 202 14.95 -11.52 20.23
CA HIS A 202 15.53 -10.95 21.44
C HIS A 202 14.48 -11.10 22.55
N ILE A 203 14.84 -11.77 23.63
CA ILE A 203 14.01 -11.88 24.84
C ILE A 203 14.37 -10.74 25.80
#